data_ffdede82cab93fe50e1de0ed6347cbcb
#
_entry.id   ffdede82cab93fe50e1de0ed6347cbcb
#
_cell.length_a   1.000
_cell.length_b   1.000
_cell.length_c   1.000
_cell.angle_alpha   90.00
_cell.angle_beta   90.00
_cell.angle_gamma   90.00
#
_symmetry.space_group_name_H-M   'P 1'
#
loop_
_entity.id
_entity.type
_entity.pdbx_description
1 polymer ?
#
loop_
_entity_poly.entity_id
_entity_poly.type
_entity_poly.pdbx_seq_one_letter_code
_entity_poly.pdbx_strand_id
1 'polypeptide(L)'
;MKIIKRLLSFIFLCVIIAGGVLGYKGYEEYKKALSEESVKEMAARIEEQPNYTTIDELPQTYIDAVLSVEDKRFYDHFGVDPIAVGRAFFNDVKAGAYVEGGSTIT
;
A
#
# COMPACT_ATOMS: atom_id res chain seq x y z
N MET A 1 -18.47 -34.96 11.14
CA MET A 1 -18.70 -33.51 11.46
C MET A 1 -17.75 -32.94 12.51
N LYS A 2 -17.46 -33.61 13.64
CA LYS A 2 -16.58 -33.07 14.71
C LYS A 2 -15.12 -32.91 14.27
N ILE A 3 -14.55 -33.80 13.44
CA ILE A 3 -13.18 -33.74 12.94
C ILE A 3 -12.99 -32.57 11.99
N ILE A 4 -13.94 -32.35 11.07
CA ILE A 4 -13.89 -31.24 10.11
C ILE A 4 -13.94 -29.87 10.84
N LYS A 5 -14.78 -29.75 11.86
CA LYS A 5 -14.84 -28.52 12.68
C LYS A 5 -13.51 -28.25 13.41
N ARG A 6 -12.86 -29.29 13.95
CA ARG A 6 -11.55 -29.18 14.60
C ARG A 6 -10.46 -28.75 13.60
N LEU A 7 -10.47 -29.34 12.40
CA LEU A 7 -9.52 -28.98 11.34
C LEU A 7 -9.69 -27.54 10.90
N LEU A 8 -10.93 -27.10 10.65
CA LEU A 8 -11.23 -25.72 10.31
C LEU A 8 -10.83 -24.73 11.41
N SER A 9 -11.09 -25.07 12.68
CA SER A 9 -10.68 -24.26 13.82
C SER A 9 -9.16 -24.16 13.93
N PHE A 10 -8.42 -25.24 13.66
CA PHE A 10 -6.96 -25.24 13.65
C PHE A 10 -6.41 -24.38 12.51
N ILE A 11 -6.94 -24.51 11.30
CA ILE A 11 -6.55 -23.66 10.15
C ILE A 11 -6.82 -22.20 10.47
N PHE A 12 -7.98 -21.86 11.02
CA PHE A 12 -8.33 -20.51 11.41
C PHE A 12 -7.37 -19.94 12.45
N LEU A 13 -7.00 -20.74 13.45
CA LEU A 13 -6.00 -20.33 14.45
C LEU A 13 -4.63 -20.08 13.81
N CYS A 14 -4.19 -20.93 12.89
CA CYS A 14 -2.93 -20.73 12.16
C CYS A 14 -2.94 -19.43 11.35
N VAL A 15 -4.05 -19.11 10.70
CA VAL A 15 -4.22 -17.85 9.95
C VAL A 15 -4.13 -16.63 10.87
N ILE A 16 -4.76 -16.69 12.04
CA ILE A 16 -4.69 -15.59 13.03
C ILE A 16 -3.25 -15.41 13.52
N ILE A 17 -2.56 -16.51 13.86
CA ILE A 17 -1.17 -16.44 14.33
C ILE A 17 -0.27 -15.89 13.23
N ALA A 18 -0.38 -16.38 12.00
CA ALA A 18 0.39 -15.89 10.87
C ALA A 18 0.12 -14.39 10.60
N GLY A 19 -1.14 -13.97 10.63
CA GLY A 19 -1.53 -12.57 10.49
C GLY A 19 -0.96 -11.69 11.61
N GLY A 20 -0.97 -12.17 12.85
CA GLY A 20 -0.37 -11.49 13.99
C GLY A 20 1.15 -11.31 13.86
N VAL A 21 1.86 -12.36 13.43
CA VAL A 21 3.31 -12.31 13.21
C VAL A 21 3.67 -11.35 12.07
N LEU A 22 2.93 -11.40 10.96
CA LEU A 22 3.15 -10.51 9.83
C LEU A 22 2.84 -9.05 10.20
N GLY A 23 1.76 -8.81 10.93
CA GLY A 23 1.39 -7.49 11.42
C GLY A 23 2.44 -6.92 12.38
N TYR A 24 2.97 -7.74 13.30
CA TYR A 24 4.03 -7.32 14.21
C TYR A 24 5.32 -6.95 13.46
N LYS A 25 5.75 -7.79 12.51
CA LYS A 25 6.93 -7.49 11.67
C LYS A 25 6.74 -6.21 10.86
N GLY A 26 5.57 -6.04 10.23
CA GLY A 26 5.26 -4.81 9.50
C GLY A 26 5.28 -3.57 10.39
N TYR A 27 4.80 -3.68 11.63
CA TYR A 27 4.86 -2.59 12.60
C TYR A 27 6.30 -2.25 13.03
N GLU A 28 7.18 -3.25 13.19
CA GLU A 28 8.60 -3.02 13.50
C GLU A 28 9.32 -2.31 12.34
N GLU A 29 9.10 -2.75 11.11
CA GLU A 29 9.68 -2.09 9.92
C GLU A 29 9.16 -0.65 9.76
N TYR A 30 7.87 -0.44 9.98
CA TYR A 30 7.28 0.91 10.00
C TYR A 30 7.94 1.81 11.04
N LYS A 31 8.10 1.33 12.29
CA LYS A 31 8.78 2.11 13.34
C LYS A 31 10.23 2.40 13.00
N LYS A 32 10.92 1.43 12.40
CA LYS A 32 12.32 1.60 11.98
C LYS A 32 12.43 2.68 10.90
N ALA A 33 11.61 2.61 9.85
CA ALA A 33 11.58 3.60 8.79
C ALA A 33 11.35 5.02 9.31
N LEU A 34 10.39 5.20 10.22
CA LEU A 34 10.12 6.51 10.85
C LEU A 34 11.20 6.97 11.84
N SER A 35 12.02 6.06 12.37
CA SER A 35 13.11 6.41 13.26
C SER A 35 14.38 6.87 12.51
N GLU A 36 14.54 6.47 11.27
CA GLU A 36 15.65 6.88 10.42
C GLU A 36 15.47 8.31 9.89
N GLU A 37 14.26 8.63 9.40
CA GLU A 37 13.87 9.98 8.97
C GLU A 37 12.35 10.13 9.16
N SER A 38 11.92 11.16 9.86
CA SER A 38 10.49 11.44 9.98
C SER A 38 9.93 11.94 8.64
N VAL A 39 8.64 11.69 8.39
CA VAL A 39 7.95 12.18 7.18
C VAL A 39 8.10 13.70 7.03
N LYS A 40 8.12 14.43 8.14
CA LYS A 40 8.29 15.88 8.15
C LYS A 40 9.71 16.31 7.74
N GLU A 41 10.74 15.61 8.19
CA GLU A 41 12.13 15.87 7.82
C GLU A 41 12.36 15.54 6.33
N MET A 42 11.80 14.42 5.86
CA MET A 42 11.82 14.06 4.44
C MET A 42 11.15 15.13 3.58
N ALA A 43 9.97 15.61 3.96
CA ALA A 43 9.27 16.67 3.25
C ALA A 43 10.12 17.95 3.20
N ALA A 44 10.66 18.40 4.34
CA ALA A 44 11.52 19.60 4.40
C ALA A 44 12.75 19.44 3.49
N ARG A 45 13.40 18.30 3.50
CA ARG A 45 14.56 18.02 2.63
C ARG A 45 14.20 18.05 1.14
N ILE A 46 12.99 17.62 0.77
CA ILE A 46 12.51 17.69 -0.61
C ILE A 46 12.20 19.12 -1.00
N GLU A 47 11.57 19.90 -0.11
CA GLU A 47 11.23 21.31 -0.32
C GLU A 47 12.48 22.21 -0.48
N GLU A 48 13.61 21.83 0.13
CA GLU A 48 14.89 22.52 -0.01
C GLU A 48 15.59 22.28 -1.37
N GLN A 49 15.10 21.39 -2.20
CA GLN A 49 15.71 21.08 -3.51
C GLN A 49 15.60 22.29 -4.45
N PRO A 50 16.66 22.64 -5.21
CA PRO A 50 16.67 23.84 -6.06
C PRO A 50 15.59 23.86 -7.16
N ASN A 51 15.08 22.70 -7.52
CA ASN A 51 14.05 22.53 -8.56
C ASN A 51 12.72 22.07 -7.98
N TYR A 52 12.51 22.25 -6.68
CA TYR A 52 11.23 21.92 -6.06
C TYR A 52 10.13 22.83 -6.59
N THR A 53 9.03 22.23 -6.97
CA THR A 53 7.84 22.93 -7.48
C THR A 53 6.66 22.50 -6.61
N THR A 54 5.93 23.46 -6.06
CA THR A 54 4.74 23.18 -5.24
C THR A 54 3.59 22.66 -6.11
N ILE A 55 2.66 21.94 -5.50
CA ILE A 55 1.51 21.41 -6.23
C ILE A 55 0.65 22.50 -6.86
N ASP A 56 0.58 23.68 -6.24
CA ASP A 56 -0.20 24.83 -6.72
C ASP A 56 0.42 25.47 -7.97
N GLU A 57 1.70 25.23 -8.23
CA GLU A 57 2.42 25.70 -9.43
C GLU A 57 2.31 24.71 -10.60
N LEU A 58 1.83 23.49 -10.36
CA LEU A 58 1.68 22.48 -11.39
C LEU A 58 0.38 22.70 -12.20
N PRO A 59 0.44 22.55 -13.52
CA PRO A 59 -0.79 22.57 -14.34
C PRO A 59 -1.75 21.46 -13.91
N GLN A 60 -3.04 21.76 -13.84
CA GLN A 60 -4.06 20.77 -13.47
C GLN A 60 -4.03 19.54 -14.38
N THR A 61 -3.77 19.71 -15.66
CA THR A 61 -3.63 18.61 -16.62
C THR A 61 -2.50 17.63 -16.26
N TYR A 62 -1.41 18.14 -15.65
CA TYR A 62 -0.32 17.28 -15.18
C TYR A 62 -0.76 16.46 -13.97
N ILE A 63 -1.43 17.09 -13.01
CA ILE A 63 -1.97 16.43 -11.82
C ILE A 63 -2.96 15.33 -12.23
N ASP A 64 -3.90 15.64 -13.12
CA ASP A 64 -4.90 14.71 -13.63
C ASP A 64 -4.24 13.52 -14.38
N ALA A 65 -3.19 13.77 -15.14
CA ALA A 65 -2.44 12.74 -15.83
C ALA A 65 -1.75 11.78 -14.85
N VAL A 66 -1.07 12.31 -13.83
CA VAL A 66 -0.41 11.52 -12.78
C VAL A 66 -1.44 10.68 -12.03
N LEU A 67 -2.53 11.26 -11.57
CA LEU A 67 -3.59 10.54 -10.87
C LEU A 67 -4.21 9.45 -11.74
N SER A 68 -4.41 9.71 -13.03
CA SER A 68 -5.00 8.73 -13.96
C SER A 68 -4.13 7.50 -14.18
N VAL A 69 -2.80 7.64 -14.08
CA VAL A 69 -1.83 6.56 -14.30
C VAL A 69 -1.50 5.83 -13.00
N GLU A 70 -1.16 6.60 -11.96
CA GLU A 70 -0.63 6.06 -10.71
C GLU A 70 -1.73 5.67 -9.72
N ASP A 71 -2.81 6.44 -9.65
CA ASP A 71 -3.87 6.22 -8.67
C ASP A 71 -5.23 6.75 -9.15
N LYS A 72 -5.81 6.06 -10.11
CA LYS A 72 -7.05 6.46 -10.78
C LYS A 72 -8.22 6.77 -9.83
N ARG A 73 -8.20 6.21 -8.60
CA ARG A 73 -9.25 6.39 -7.59
C ARG A 73 -8.76 7.09 -6.34
N PHE A 74 -7.76 7.96 -6.50
CA PHE A 74 -7.14 8.71 -5.41
C PHE A 74 -8.14 9.37 -4.47
N TYR A 75 -9.23 9.93 -5.00
CA TYR A 75 -10.26 10.59 -4.21
C TYR A 75 -11.33 9.64 -3.62
N ASP A 76 -11.30 8.36 -3.98
CA ASP A 76 -12.31 7.37 -3.60
C ASP A 76 -11.86 6.45 -2.46
N HIS A 77 -10.60 6.54 -2.02
CA HIS A 77 -10.04 5.72 -0.95
C HIS A 77 -9.27 6.56 0.08
N PHE A 78 -8.95 5.97 1.22
CA PHE A 78 -8.31 6.62 2.36
C PHE A 78 -6.79 6.36 2.49
N GLY A 79 -6.12 6.01 1.40
CA GLY A 79 -4.68 5.72 1.35
C GLY A 79 -4.36 4.33 0.79
N VAL A 80 -5.25 3.36 0.97
CA VAL A 80 -5.17 2.04 0.34
C VAL A 80 -6.40 1.84 -0.53
N ASP A 81 -6.19 1.43 -1.78
CA ASP A 81 -7.27 1.08 -2.71
C ASP A 81 -7.51 -0.44 -2.73
N PRO A 82 -8.52 -0.96 -2.00
CA PRO A 82 -8.77 -2.39 -1.92
C PRO A 82 -9.14 -3.02 -3.27
N ILE A 83 -9.74 -2.23 -4.17
CA ILE A 83 -10.14 -2.72 -5.49
C ILE A 83 -8.92 -2.83 -6.41
N ALA A 84 -7.98 -1.87 -6.35
CA ALA A 84 -6.70 -1.96 -7.07
C ALA A 84 -5.89 -3.17 -6.60
N VAL A 85 -5.77 -3.37 -5.29
CA VAL A 85 -5.09 -4.53 -4.70
C VAL A 85 -5.75 -5.84 -5.14
N GLY A 86 -7.08 -5.93 -5.08
CA GLY A 86 -7.83 -7.12 -5.53
C GLY A 86 -7.65 -7.41 -7.02
N ARG A 87 -7.67 -6.38 -7.86
CA ARG A 87 -7.43 -6.50 -9.29
C ARG A 87 -6.01 -6.96 -9.60
N ALA A 88 -5.01 -6.33 -9.00
CA ALA A 88 -3.61 -6.70 -9.16
C ALA A 88 -3.38 -8.16 -8.75
N PHE A 89 -3.87 -8.57 -7.59
CA PHE A 89 -3.79 -9.96 -7.13
C PHE A 89 -4.42 -10.95 -8.12
N PHE A 90 -5.61 -10.64 -8.63
CA PHE A 90 -6.28 -11.50 -9.61
C PHE A 90 -5.48 -11.63 -10.91
N ASN A 91 -4.94 -10.51 -11.41
CA ASN A 91 -4.14 -10.49 -12.64
C ASN A 91 -2.82 -11.24 -12.46
N ASP A 92 -2.15 -11.08 -11.34
CA ASP A 92 -0.91 -11.78 -11.01
C ASP A 92 -1.11 -13.29 -10.90
N VAL A 93 -2.17 -13.73 -10.22
CA VAL A 93 -2.53 -15.15 -10.14
C VAL A 93 -2.85 -15.73 -11.52
N LYS A 94 -3.60 -14.99 -12.35
CA LYS A 94 -3.94 -15.42 -13.70
C LYS A 94 -2.72 -15.51 -14.62
N ALA A 95 -1.78 -14.59 -14.46
CA ALA A 95 -0.54 -14.55 -15.24
C ALA A 95 0.52 -15.54 -14.72
N GLY A 96 0.41 -16.01 -13.49
CA GLY A 96 1.44 -16.81 -12.82
C GLY A 96 2.72 -16.03 -12.52
N ALA A 97 2.67 -14.70 -12.55
CA ALA A 97 3.79 -13.77 -12.33
C ALA A 97 3.29 -12.43 -11.81
N TYR A 98 4.18 -11.65 -11.20
CA TYR A 98 3.89 -10.27 -10.82
C TYR A 98 3.86 -9.37 -12.06
N VAL A 99 2.66 -9.02 -12.51
CA VAL A 99 2.44 -8.20 -13.72
C VAL A 99 1.79 -6.85 -13.40
N GLU A 100 1.15 -6.74 -12.24
CA GLU A 100 0.45 -5.52 -11.82
C GLU A 100 0.65 -5.25 -10.33
N GLY A 101 0.82 -3.97 -9.96
CA GLY A 101 0.84 -3.52 -8.58
C GLY A 101 -0.47 -2.85 -8.16
N GLY A 102 -0.78 -2.92 -6.86
CA GLY A 102 -1.93 -2.25 -6.24
C GLY A 102 -1.52 -1.07 -5.36
N SER A 103 -0.36 -0.45 -5.61
CA SER A 103 0.10 0.72 -4.86
C SER A 103 -0.74 1.96 -5.14
N THR A 104 -0.73 2.90 -4.20
CA THR A 104 -1.39 4.21 -4.29
C THR A 104 -0.37 5.31 -4.07
N ILE A 105 -0.72 6.56 -4.41
CA ILE A 105 0.13 7.74 -4.18
C ILE A 105 0.24 8.05 -2.68
N THR A 106 -0.76 7.66 -1.91
CA THR A 106 -0.87 7.98 -0.48
C THR A 106 0.01 7.12 0.38
#